data_a8bbf4bbf34dd7b013fcb6fafd7b87d2
#
_entry.id   a8bbf4bbf34dd7b013fcb6fafd7b87d2
#
_cell.length_a   1.000
_cell.length_b   1.000
_cell.length_c   1.000
_cell.angle_alpha   90.00
_cell.angle_beta   90.00
_cell.angle_gamma   90.00
#
_symmetry.space_group_name_H-M   'P 1'
#
loop_
_entity.id
_entity.type
_entity.pdbx_description
1 polymer ?
#
loop_
_entity_poly.entity_id
_entity_poly.type
_entity_poly.pdbx_seq_one_letter_code
_entity_poly.pdbx_strand_id
1 'polypeptide(L)'
;MVFNGTITGTSALATGSGTENDPYQISSAEGLKWFRDKVNNAKTPDETKICAVLTADIDLNNEEWTPIGPSESSAYTGTFDGQGHTVRNLSITGDVKRAGLFGCVIGGAIRKLTVAGSVSCTVDQGWCGGIAGYAERETIENCASLCMVSYTGKDARVGGIVGYVPSSSSMTIICDCYNIGNITGSSDTGGICGYNLSGRIFNCYNVGEITGGNYVSKIVGYGQANNNPTNCYYLSDTDTDPAAKTAAEFADRTVVLKLLKAGRNDSPWDSCQYVATAGITLPVFNGQGDAHNANGGRQEQLRVTKQLFVVSELLVGQAAKFLPGKTANKKIARDNIIILKGTVQRQTIHLARIVADKRYIVL
;
A
#
# COMPACT_ATOMS: atom_id res chain seq x y z
N MET A 1 30.17 -3.98 -45.09
CA MET A 1 29.77 -5.07 -44.22
C MET A 1 28.32 -4.80 -43.81
N VAL A 2 27.37 -5.57 -44.32
CA VAL A 2 25.97 -5.47 -43.98
C VAL A 2 25.78 -6.40 -42.80
N PHE A 3 25.42 -5.86 -41.62
CA PHE A 3 25.06 -6.64 -40.45
C PHE A 3 23.65 -7.21 -40.68
N ASN A 4 23.58 -8.46 -41.10
CA ASN A 4 22.32 -9.24 -41.11
C ASN A 4 22.19 -9.93 -39.76
N GLY A 5 21.89 -9.14 -38.72
CA GLY A 5 21.53 -9.66 -37.41
C GLY A 5 20.03 -9.85 -37.38
N THR A 6 19.57 -11.09 -37.51
CA THR A 6 18.21 -11.49 -37.17
C THR A 6 18.03 -11.27 -35.67
N ILE A 7 17.20 -10.31 -35.25
CA ILE A 7 16.77 -10.17 -33.87
C ILE A 7 15.80 -11.34 -33.61
N THR A 8 16.35 -12.45 -33.14
CA THR A 8 15.57 -13.56 -32.61
C THR A 8 15.24 -13.28 -31.15
N GLY A 9 13.95 -13.08 -30.86
CA GLY A 9 13.40 -13.13 -29.51
C GLY A 9 12.85 -11.82 -28.96
N THR A 10 11.84 -11.26 -29.59
CA THR A 10 10.85 -10.51 -28.80
C THR A 10 10.03 -11.56 -28.04
N SER A 11 10.39 -11.83 -26.77
CA SER A 11 9.47 -12.49 -25.85
C SER A 11 8.18 -11.73 -25.92
N ALA A 12 7.05 -12.42 -26.20
CA ALA A 12 5.74 -11.75 -26.18
C ALA A 12 5.57 -11.09 -24.81
N LEU A 13 5.21 -9.81 -24.77
CA LEU A 13 5.04 -9.04 -23.54
C LEU A 13 3.96 -9.66 -22.64
N ALA A 14 2.99 -10.37 -23.24
CA ALA A 14 2.00 -11.22 -22.59
C ALA A 14 1.55 -12.32 -23.57
N THR A 15 1.10 -13.44 -23.05
CA THR A 15 0.41 -14.50 -23.80
C THR A 15 -1.07 -14.49 -23.46
N GLY A 16 -1.90 -15.24 -24.22
CA GLY A 16 -3.35 -15.23 -24.08
C GLY A 16 -4.04 -14.20 -24.99
N SER A 17 -5.36 -14.25 -25.04
CA SER A 17 -6.20 -13.36 -25.88
C SER A 17 -6.86 -12.21 -25.09
N GLY A 18 -6.74 -12.21 -23.76
CA GLY A 18 -7.35 -11.21 -22.88
C GLY A 18 -8.83 -11.45 -22.62
N THR A 19 -9.37 -12.61 -22.98
CA THR A 19 -10.73 -13.03 -22.62
C THR A 19 -10.76 -13.66 -21.22
N GLU A 20 -11.95 -13.82 -20.66
CA GLU A 20 -12.10 -14.48 -19.34
C GLU A 20 -11.60 -15.93 -19.34
N ASN A 21 -11.77 -16.64 -20.45
CA ASN A 21 -11.32 -18.02 -20.60
C ASN A 21 -9.84 -18.16 -21.01
N ASP A 22 -9.25 -17.09 -21.54
CA ASP A 22 -7.85 -17.04 -21.99
C ASP A 22 -7.27 -15.64 -21.66
N PRO A 23 -7.08 -15.34 -20.36
CA PRO A 23 -6.60 -14.04 -19.93
C PRO A 23 -5.14 -13.79 -20.35
N TYR A 24 -4.76 -12.52 -20.49
CA TYR A 24 -3.36 -12.17 -20.70
C TYR A 24 -2.51 -12.63 -19.51
N GLN A 25 -1.47 -13.41 -19.77
CA GLN A 25 -0.53 -13.89 -18.77
C GLN A 25 0.65 -12.92 -18.68
N ILE A 26 0.81 -12.27 -17.54
CA ILE A 26 1.80 -11.21 -17.33
C ILE A 26 2.83 -11.69 -16.31
N SER A 27 4.12 -11.70 -16.71
CA SER A 27 5.24 -12.17 -15.87
C SER A 27 6.36 -11.14 -15.70
N SER A 28 6.23 -9.93 -16.26
CA SER A 28 7.27 -8.90 -16.20
C SER A 28 6.71 -7.49 -16.08
N ALA A 29 7.54 -6.54 -15.68
CA ALA A 29 7.19 -5.13 -15.62
C ALA A 29 6.80 -4.57 -17.00
N GLU A 30 7.50 -4.98 -18.04
CA GLU A 30 7.21 -4.61 -19.42
C GLU A 30 5.86 -5.14 -19.87
N GLY A 31 5.51 -6.38 -19.48
CA GLY A 31 4.19 -6.96 -19.74
C GLY A 31 3.08 -6.20 -19.02
N LEU A 32 3.31 -5.79 -17.77
CA LEU A 32 2.32 -5.00 -17.01
C LEU A 32 2.18 -3.58 -17.59
N LYS A 33 3.28 -2.95 -18.01
CA LYS A 33 3.25 -1.66 -18.71
C LYS A 33 2.48 -1.76 -20.04
N TRP A 34 2.74 -2.80 -20.81
CA TRP A 34 2.00 -3.07 -22.05
C TRP A 34 0.49 -3.23 -21.79
N PHE A 35 0.11 -4.00 -20.77
CA PHE A 35 -1.29 -4.17 -20.38
C PHE A 35 -1.94 -2.85 -19.98
N ARG A 36 -1.26 -2.06 -19.14
CA ARG A 36 -1.67 -0.70 -18.78
C ARG A 36 -1.92 0.16 -20.02
N ASP A 37 -0.96 0.18 -20.93
CA ASP A 37 -1.04 1.02 -22.12
C ASP A 37 -2.17 0.57 -23.05
N LYS A 38 -2.43 -0.75 -23.11
CA LYS A 38 -3.56 -1.31 -23.85
C LYS A 38 -4.90 -0.82 -23.29
N VAL A 39 -5.08 -0.84 -21.96
CA VAL A 39 -6.28 -0.29 -21.31
C VAL A 39 -6.37 1.22 -21.49
N ASN A 40 -5.29 1.95 -21.22
CA ASN A 40 -5.29 3.40 -21.19
C ASN A 40 -5.47 4.03 -22.58
N ASN A 41 -5.11 3.32 -23.65
CA ASN A 41 -5.29 3.76 -25.05
C ASN A 41 -6.54 3.18 -25.72
N ALA A 42 -7.37 2.44 -24.98
CA ALA A 42 -8.63 1.88 -25.48
C ALA A 42 -9.54 2.97 -26.07
N LYS A 43 -10.21 2.65 -27.17
CA LYS A 43 -11.11 3.57 -27.88
C LYS A 43 -12.57 3.23 -27.63
N THR A 44 -12.83 2.03 -27.17
CA THR A 44 -14.18 1.54 -26.89
C THR A 44 -14.23 0.91 -25.50
N PRO A 45 -15.38 0.85 -24.84
CA PRO A 45 -15.53 0.18 -23.55
C PRO A 45 -15.16 -1.32 -23.59
N ASP A 46 -15.37 -2.00 -24.73
CA ASP A 46 -15.02 -3.41 -24.88
C ASP A 46 -13.51 -3.65 -24.84
N GLU A 47 -12.71 -2.67 -25.31
CA GLU A 47 -11.26 -2.74 -25.26
C GLU A 47 -10.70 -2.61 -23.83
N THR A 48 -11.46 -2.07 -22.87
CA THR A 48 -11.10 -1.99 -21.47
C THR A 48 -11.54 -3.24 -20.69
N LYS A 49 -12.39 -4.10 -21.27
CA LYS A 49 -12.90 -5.32 -20.66
C LYS A 49 -11.97 -6.53 -20.88
N ILE A 50 -10.69 -6.30 -20.92
CA ILE A 50 -9.69 -7.35 -21.10
C ILE A 50 -9.30 -7.93 -19.74
N CYS A 51 -9.12 -9.27 -19.72
CA CYS A 51 -8.75 -10.00 -18.53
C CYS A 51 -7.24 -10.28 -18.50
N ALA A 52 -6.65 -10.27 -17.31
CA ALA A 52 -5.25 -10.58 -17.10
C ALA A 52 -5.01 -11.37 -15.82
N VAL A 53 -3.96 -12.18 -15.84
CA VAL A 53 -3.43 -12.90 -14.66
C VAL A 53 -1.94 -12.61 -14.53
N LEU A 54 -1.47 -12.45 -13.29
CA LEU A 54 -0.04 -12.46 -13.02
C LEU A 54 0.44 -13.91 -12.94
N THR A 55 1.60 -14.19 -13.50
CA THR A 55 2.28 -15.50 -13.42
C THR A 55 3.63 -15.44 -12.71
N ALA A 56 4.02 -14.25 -12.25
CA ALA A 56 5.20 -13.99 -11.45
C ALA A 56 5.02 -12.69 -10.65
N ASP A 57 5.84 -12.49 -9.64
CA ASP A 57 5.98 -11.20 -8.97
C ASP A 57 6.58 -10.17 -9.93
N ILE A 58 6.04 -8.96 -9.90
CA ILE A 58 6.45 -7.87 -10.79
C ILE A 58 7.18 -6.79 -9.98
N ASP A 59 8.38 -6.42 -10.42
CA ASP A 59 9.12 -5.29 -9.86
C ASP A 59 9.04 -4.09 -10.81
N LEU A 60 8.40 -3.01 -10.38
CA LEU A 60 8.29 -1.76 -11.15
C LEU A 60 9.52 -0.85 -10.98
N ASN A 61 10.55 -1.28 -10.22
CA ASN A 61 11.84 -0.61 -10.07
C ASN A 61 11.76 0.85 -9.59
N ASN A 62 10.65 1.25 -8.94
CA ASN A 62 10.33 2.64 -8.58
C ASN A 62 10.28 3.60 -9.80
N GLU A 63 10.06 3.09 -10.99
CA GLU A 63 9.74 3.93 -12.14
C GLU A 63 8.36 4.56 -11.95
N GLU A 64 8.19 5.80 -12.46
CA GLU A 64 6.92 6.50 -12.35
C GLU A 64 5.79 5.73 -13.03
N TRP A 65 4.73 5.47 -12.29
CA TRP A 65 3.61 4.67 -12.75
C TRP A 65 2.41 5.54 -13.12
N THR A 66 1.95 5.40 -14.35
CA THR A 66 0.62 5.88 -14.75
C THR A 66 -0.41 4.81 -14.38
N PRO A 67 -1.46 5.11 -13.59
CA PRO A 67 -2.46 4.13 -13.21
C PRO A 67 -3.16 3.46 -14.41
N ILE A 68 -3.53 2.19 -14.24
CA ILE A 68 -4.39 1.47 -15.20
C ILE A 68 -5.79 2.07 -15.09
N GLY A 69 -6.35 2.55 -16.22
CA GLY A 69 -7.65 3.23 -16.22
C GLY A 69 -7.59 4.61 -15.52
N PRO A 70 -6.89 5.61 -16.06
CA PRO A 70 -6.60 6.86 -15.35
C PRO A 70 -7.80 7.78 -15.13
N SER A 71 -8.95 7.48 -15.74
CA SER A 71 -10.20 8.27 -15.64
C SER A 71 -11.43 7.37 -15.75
N GLU A 72 -12.62 7.88 -15.38
CA GLU A 72 -13.87 7.15 -15.54
C GLU A 72 -14.20 6.82 -17.01
N SER A 73 -13.77 7.67 -17.93
CA SER A 73 -13.99 7.43 -19.39
C SER A 73 -13.05 6.36 -19.96
N SER A 74 -11.96 6.06 -19.28
CA SER A 74 -10.99 5.03 -19.64
C SER A 74 -10.84 3.98 -18.52
N ALA A 75 -11.87 3.83 -17.69
CA ALA A 75 -11.86 2.92 -16.57
C ALA A 75 -11.61 1.49 -17.02
N TYR A 76 -10.85 0.75 -16.22
CA TYR A 76 -10.69 -0.67 -16.39
C TYR A 76 -12.00 -1.40 -16.04
N THR A 77 -12.44 -2.33 -16.88
CA THR A 77 -13.74 -3.00 -16.73
C THR A 77 -13.62 -4.55 -16.78
N GLY A 78 -12.40 -5.08 -16.88
CA GLY A 78 -12.13 -6.51 -16.95
C GLY A 78 -11.85 -7.15 -15.60
N THR A 79 -11.35 -8.38 -15.63
CA THR A 79 -10.88 -9.11 -14.45
C THR A 79 -9.36 -9.15 -14.42
N PHE A 80 -8.78 -8.69 -13.29
CA PHE A 80 -7.36 -8.80 -13.02
C PHE A 80 -7.13 -9.75 -11.83
N ASP A 81 -6.53 -10.91 -12.09
CA ASP A 81 -6.21 -11.88 -11.05
C ASP A 81 -4.70 -11.89 -10.78
N GLY A 82 -4.31 -11.44 -9.61
CA GLY A 82 -2.91 -11.43 -9.19
C GLY A 82 -2.35 -12.82 -8.90
N GLN A 83 -3.17 -13.88 -8.82
CA GLN A 83 -2.78 -15.27 -8.53
C GLN A 83 -1.95 -15.41 -7.23
N GLY A 84 -2.04 -14.44 -6.32
CA GLY A 84 -1.24 -14.34 -5.11
C GLY A 84 0.11 -13.63 -5.30
N HIS A 85 0.43 -13.19 -6.51
CA HIS A 85 1.67 -12.45 -6.79
C HIS A 85 1.62 -11.00 -6.32
N THR A 86 2.81 -10.43 -6.23
CA THR A 86 3.03 -9.06 -5.77
C THR A 86 3.51 -8.16 -6.90
N VAL A 87 2.91 -6.99 -7.01
CA VAL A 87 3.47 -5.84 -7.75
C VAL A 87 4.18 -4.95 -6.74
N ARG A 88 5.51 -4.88 -6.81
CA ARG A 88 6.33 -4.12 -5.85
C ARG A 88 7.02 -2.93 -6.50
N ASN A 89 7.51 -2.03 -5.64
CA ASN A 89 8.18 -0.80 -6.04
C ASN A 89 7.31 0.10 -6.95
N LEU A 90 5.98 0.08 -6.71
CA LEU A 90 5.07 1.06 -7.29
C LEU A 90 5.50 2.47 -6.85
N SER A 91 5.61 3.38 -7.81
CA SER A 91 5.91 4.80 -7.55
C SER A 91 4.93 5.68 -8.32
N ILE A 92 4.14 6.47 -7.60
CA ILE A 92 3.25 7.47 -8.17
C ILE A 92 3.52 8.78 -7.45
N THR A 93 3.82 9.83 -8.20
CA THR A 93 4.13 11.16 -7.65
C THR A 93 3.37 12.26 -8.42
N GLY A 94 3.29 13.45 -7.83
CA GLY A 94 2.77 14.64 -8.50
C GLY A 94 1.24 14.72 -8.62
N ASP A 95 0.76 15.22 -9.74
CA ASP A 95 -0.63 15.63 -9.94
C ASP A 95 -1.51 14.52 -10.52
N VAL A 96 -1.52 13.36 -9.88
CA VAL A 96 -2.35 12.22 -10.28
C VAL A 96 -3.66 12.24 -9.50
N LYS A 97 -4.77 12.52 -10.19
CA LYS A 97 -6.07 12.71 -9.53
C LYS A 97 -6.71 11.40 -9.06
N ARG A 98 -6.44 10.29 -9.74
CA ARG A 98 -6.90 8.95 -9.38
C ARG A 98 -5.69 8.04 -9.30
N ALA A 99 -5.20 7.84 -8.08
CA ALA A 99 -3.89 7.23 -7.84
C ALA A 99 -4.01 5.85 -7.18
N GLY A 100 -3.24 4.92 -7.69
CA GLY A 100 -3.15 3.52 -7.27
C GLY A 100 -2.55 2.69 -8.41
N LEU A 101 -2.36 1.38 -8.22
CA LEU A 101 -2.01 0.53 -9.36
C LEU A 101 -3.04 0.68 -10.48
N PHE A 102 -4.33 0.76 -10.07
CA PHE A 102 -5.47 1.15 -10.91
C PHE A 102 -5.94 2.56 -10.54
N GLY A 103 -6.27 3.36 -11.53
CA GLY A 103 -6.89 4.68 -11.34
C GLY A 103 -8.39 4.55 -11.08
N CYS A 104 -9.12 4.08 -12.11
CA CYS A 104 -10.55 3.80 -12.06
C CYS A 104 -10.83 2.37 -12.49
N VAL A 105 -11.65 1.68 -11.71
CA VAL A 105 -12.19 0.35 -12.03
C VAL A 105 -13.71 0.38 -11.95
N ILE A 106 -14.40 -0.11 -12.99
CA ILE A 106 -15.86 -0.06 -13.08
C ILE A 106 -16.39 -1.38 -13.64
N GLY A 107 -17.07 -2.17 -12.80
CA GLY A 107 -17.83 -3.34 -13.25
C GLY A 107 -17.00 -4.56 -13.65
N GLY A 108 -15.86 -4.80 -12.98
CA GLY A 108 -15.05 -6.00 -13.19
C GLY A 108 -14.66 -6.70 -11.88
N ALA A 109 -13.41 -7.18 -11.80
CA ALA A 109 -12.85 -7.73 -10.55
C ALA A 109 -11.34 -7.54 -10.45
N ILE A 110 -10.86 -7.23 -9.26
CA ILE A 110 -9.44 -7.30 -8.90
C ILE A 110 -9.31 -8.28 -7.74
N ARG A 111 -8.52 -9.32 -7.91
CA ARG A 111 -8.42 -10.35 -6.87
C ARG A 111 -7.01 -10.91 -6.71
N LYS A 112 -6.75 -11.44 -5.50
CA LYS A 112 -5.51 -12.15 -5.13
C LYS A 112 -4.24 -11.38 -5.50
N LEU A 113 -4.23 -10.07 -5.24
CA LEU A 113 -3.17 -9.15 -5.64
C LEU A 113 -2.57 -8.46 -4.41
N THR A 114 -1.25 -8.45 -4.34
CA THR A 114 -0.52 -7.60 -3.39
C THR A 114 0.14 -6.45 -4.14
N VAL A 115 0.00 -5.23 -3.61
CA VAL A 115 0.69 -4.05 -4.15
C VAL A 115 1.54 -3.41 -3.06
N ALA A 116 2.81 -3.16 -3.37
CA ALA A 116 3.77 -2.53 -2.47
C ALA A 116 4.51 -1.39 -3.16
N GLY A 117 4.73 -0.28 -2.46
CA GLY A 117 5.42 0.88 -2.99
C GLY A 117 5.02 2.17 -2.32
N SER A 118 4.96 3.26 -3.09
CA SER A 118 4.58 4.57 -2.57
C SER A 118 3.69 5.32 -3.55
N VAL A 119 2.69 6.02 -3.00
CA VAL A 119 1.85 6.96 -3.73
C VAL A 119 1.91 8.30 -3.00
N SER A 120 2.40 9.34 -3.68
CA SER A 120 2.57 10.69 -3.10
C SER A 120 2.02 11.75 -4.06
N CYS A 121 0.79 12.19 -3.82
CA CYS A 121 0.06 13.10 -4.70
C CYS A 121 -0.40 14.36 -3.96
N THR A 122 -0.59 15.45 -4.71
CA THR A 122 -0.89 16.78 -4.15
C THR A 122 -2.10 17.48 -4.78
N VAL A 123 -2.69 16.92 -5.83
CA VAL A 123 -3.81 17.55 -6.54
C VAL A 123 -5.08 17.58 -5.68
N ASP A 124 -5.85 18.68 -5.75
CA ASP A 124 -7.12 18.81 -5.04
C ASP A 124 -8.19 17.82 -5.53
N GLN A 125 -9.06 17.39 -4.62
CA GLN A 125 -10.18 16.48 -4.90
C GLN A 125 -9.74 15.18 -5.57
N GLY A 126 -8.58 14.68 -5.18
CA GLY A 126 -8.05 13.43 -5.67
C GLY A 126 -8.55 12.23 -4.90
N TRP A 127 -8.44 11.06 -5.52
CA TRP A 127 -8.81 9.77 -4.94
C TRP A 127 -7.64 8.82 -5.02
N CYS A 128 -7.26 8.26 -3.88
CA CYS A 128 -6.06 7.46 -3.79
C CYS A 128 -6.25 6.19 -2.97
N GLY A 129 -5.79 5.07 -3.50
CA GLY A 129 -5.67 3.80 -2.81
C GLY A 129 -4.43 3.05 -3.26
N GLY A 130 -3.95 2.11 -2.48
CA GLY A 130 -2.84 1.26 -2.92
C GLY A 130 -3.22 0.37 -4.10
N ILE A 131 -4.47 -0.11 -4.13
CA ILE A 131 -5.01 -0.91 -5.23
C ILE A 131 -5.70 -0.01 -6.28
N ALA A 132 -6.69 0.79 -5.86
CA ALA A 132 -7.44 1.62 -6.80
C ALA A 132 -7.79 2.99 -6.23
N GLY A 133 -7.73 4.04 -7.06
CA GLY A 133 -8.22 5.36 -6.71
C GLY A 133 -9.74 5.42 -6.61
N TYR A 134 -10.43 4.81 -7.56
CA TYR A 134 -11.89 4.77 -7.70
C TYR A 134 -12.38 3.36 -8.03
N ALA A 135 -13.43 2.91 -7.36
CA ALA A 135 -14.05 1.60 -7.60
C ALA A 135 -15.58 1.73 -7.61
N GLU A 136 -16.22 1.32 -8.70
CA GLU A 136 -17.67 1.34 -8.87
C GLU A 136 -18.18 0.03 -9.46
N ARG A 137 -19.21 -0.59 -8.84
CA ARG A 137 -19.80 -1.87 -9.28
C ARG A 137 -18.75 -2.97 -9.47
N GLU A 138 -17.77 -2.98 -8.60
CA GLU A 138 -16.53 -3.75 -8.70
C GLU A 138 -16.44 -4.75 -7.54
N THR A 139 -15.72 -5.85 -7.76
CA THR A 139 -15.30 -6.73 -6.67
C THR A 139 -13.79 -6.64 -6.49
N ILE A 140 -13.36 -6.21 -5.29
CA ILE A 140 -11.96 -6.25 -4.88
C ILE A 140 -11.86 -7.24 -3.73
N GLU A 141 -11.23 -8.39 -3.97
CA GLU A 141 -11.17 -9.47 -3.00
C GLU A 141 -9.78 -10.09 -2.88
N ASN A 142 -9.45 -10.55 -1.68
CA ASN A 142 -8.16 -11.20 -1.39
C ASN A 142 -6.97 -10.33 -1.81
N CYS A 143 -7.07 -9.02 -1.61
CA CYS A 143 -6.04 -8.05 -2.00
C CYS A 143 -5.33 -7.47 -0.79
N ALA A 144 -4.06 -7.16 -0.95
CA ALA A 144 -3.25 -6.52 0.08
C ALA A 144 -2.58 -5.24 -0.43
N SER A 145 -2.58 -4.20 0.41
CA SER A 145 -1.80 -3.00 0.17
C SER A 145 -0.71 -2.86 1.22
N LEU A 146 0.52 -2.79 0.76
CA LEU A 146 1.71 -2.48 1.53
C LEU A 146 2.27 -1.11 1.11
N CYS A 147 1.46 -0.31 0.44
CA CYS A 147 1.84 1.00 -0.06
C CYS A 147 1.87 2.04 1.06
N MET A 148 2.90 2.86 1.08
CA MET A 148 2.85 4.14 1.79
C MET A 148 2.05 5.12 0.93
N VAL A 149 0.93 5.60 1.45
CA VAL A 149 0.05 6.52 0.73
C VAL A 149 0.09 7.89 1.39
N SER A 150 0.46 8.91 0.65
CA SER A 150 0.44 10.31 1.09
C SER A 150 -0.28 11.16 0.06
N TYR A 151 -1.44 11.69 0.42
CA TYR A 151 -2.21 12.56 -0.47
C TYR A 151 -2.61 13.83 0.26
N THR A 152 -1.99 14.96 -0.09
CA THR A 152 -2.10 16.23 0.64
C THR A 152 -2.93 17.31 -0.07
N GLY A 153 -3.45 17.04 -1.27
CA GLY A 153 -4.42 17.92 -1.93
C GLY A 153 -5.71 18.08 -1.11
N LYS A 154 -6.39 19.21 -1.24
CA LYS A 154 -7.65 19.47 -0.52
C LYS A 154 -8.73 18.49 -0.92
N ASP A 155 -9.61 18.15 0.04
CA ASP A 155 -10.78 17.28 -0.19
C ASP A 155 -10.42 15.95 -0.82
N ALA A 156 -9.23 15.43 -0.54
CA ALA A 156 -8.77 14.14 -1.03
C ALA A 156 -9.44 13.00 -0.29
N ARG A 157 -9.71 11.90 -1.00
CA ARG A 157 -10.26 10.65 -0.46
C ARG A 157 -9.20 9.58 -0.55
N VAL A 158 -8.76 9.10 0.62
CA VAL A 158 -7.54 8.30 0.70
C VAL A 158 -7.81 7.02 1.49
N GLY A 159 -7.58 5.88 0.86
CA GLY A 159 -7.71 4.57 1.48
C GLY A 159 -6.48 3.70 1.28
N GLY A 160 -6.30 2.70 2.12
CA GLY A 160 -5.23 1.72 1.92
C GLY A 160 -5.48 0.86 0.70
N ILE A 161 -6.73 0.47 0.46
CA ILE A 161 -7.15 -0.36 -0.69
C ILE A 161 -7.80 0.53 -1.75
N VAL A 162 -8.84 1.30 -1.40
CA VAL A 162 -9.60 2.13 -2.35
C VAL A 162 -9.77 3.54 -1.83
N GLY A 163 -9.54 4.55 -2.67
CA GLY A 163 -9.80 5.94 -2.32
C GLY A 163 -11.28 6.28 -2.21
N TYR A 164 -12.05 5.95 -3.25
CA TYR A 164 -13.45 6.34 -3.35
C TYR A 164 -14.34 5.27 -3.96
N VAL A 165 -15.44 4.98 -3.28
CA VAL A 165 -16.58 4.18 -3.76
C VAL A 165 -17.80 5.10 -3.87
N PRO A 166 -18.29 5.43 -5.07
CA PRO A 166 -19.39 6.34 -5.27
C PRO A 166 -20.74 5.72 -4.92
N SER A 167 -21.78 6.54 -4.93
CA SER A 167 -23.16 6.07 -4.93
C SER A 167 -23.50 5.47 -6.30
N SER A 168 -23.89 4.21 -6.31
CA SER A 168 -24.23 3.47 -7.52
C SER A 168 -25.45 2.58 -7.30
N SER A 169 -26.17 2.25 -8.36
CA SER A 169 -27.29 1.30 -8.33
C SER A 169 -26.86 -0.15 -8.11
N SER A 170 -25.60 -0.46 -8.42
CA SER A 170 -24.98 -1.77 -8.17
C SER A 170 -23.89 -1.64 -7.13
N MET A 171 -23.78 -2.66 -6.30
CA MET A 171 -22.91 -2.65 -5.12
C MET A 171 -21.45 -2.89 -5.52
N THR A 172 -20.54 -2.11 -4.95
CA THR A 172 -19.11 -2.43 -4.93
C THR A 172 -18.82 -3.32 -3.73
N ILE A 173 -18.03 -4.36 -3.90
CA ILE A 173 -17.65 -5.31 -2.85
C ILE A 173 -16.15 -5.18 -2.60
N ILE A 174 -15.76 -4.94 -1.36
CA ILE A 174 -14.37 -5.00 -0.91
C ILE A 174 -14.32 -5.99 0.24
N CYS A 175 -13.71 -7.15 0.01
CA CYS A 175 -13.70 -8.19 1.03
C CYS A 175 -12.38 -8.95 1.09
N ASP A 176 -12.13 -9.51 2.28
CA ASP A 176 -10.92 -10.30 2.54
C ASP A 176 -9.64 -9.54 2.11
N CYS A 177 -9.59 -8.26 2.42
CA CYS A 177 -8.47 -7.38 2.06
C CYS A 177 -7.76 -6.86 3.31
N TYR A 178 -6.50 -6.49 3.16
CA TYR A 178 -5.80 -5.84 4.26
C TYR A 178 -4.83 -4.75 3.81
N ASN A 179 -4.59 -3.81 4.72
CA ASN A 179 -3.60 -2.75 4.54
C ASN A 179 -2.58 -2.78 5.68
N ILE A 180 -1.31 -2.67 5.32
CA ILE A 180 -0.18 -2.55 6.26
C ILE A 180 0.52 -1.20 6.11
N GLY A 181 0.43 -0.58 4.92
CA GLY A 181 1.08 0.69 4.66
C GLY A 181 0.47 1.84 5.46
N ASN A 182 1.31 2.78 5.85
CA ASN A 182 0.87 4.01 6.51
C ASN A 182 0.18 4.94 5.51
N ILE A 183 -0.88 5.60 5.97
CA ILE A 183 -1.71 6.46 5.14
C ILE A 183 -1.75 7.87 5.71
N THR A 184 -1.51 8.85 4.87
CA THR A 184 -1.68 10.27 5.17
C THR A 184 -2.61 10.90 4.15
N GLY A 185 -3.72 11.47 4.60
CA GLY A 185 -4.69 12.16 3.75
C GLY A 185 -5.00 13.56 4.25
N SER A 186 -5.76 14.32 3.48
CA SER A 186 -6.17 15.69 3.83
C SER A 186 -7.61 15.79 4.31
N SER A 187 -8.47 14.85 3.91
CA SER A 187 -9.90 14.84 4.26
C SER A 187 -10.37 13.45 4.65
N ASP A 188 -11.06 12.73 3.76
CA ASP A 188 -11.66 11.43 4.04
C ASP A 188 -10.60 10.34 3.95
N THR A 189 -10.11 9.90 5.11
CA THR A 189 -8.95 9.00 5.17
C THR A 189 -9.27 7.74 5.96
N GLY A 190 -9.17 6.58 5.33
CA GLY A 190 -9.47 5.29 5.94
C GLY A 190 -8.41 4.21 5.66
N GLY A 191 -8.27 3.26 6.58
CA GLY A 191 -7.30 2.17 6.44
C GLY A 191 -7.59 1.23 5.27
N ILE A 192 -8.86 1.06 4.92
CA ILE A 192 -9.31 0.26 3.78
C ILE A 192 -9.89 1.16 2.69
N CYS A 193 -10.85 2.02 3.03
CA CYS A 193 -11.50 2.90 2.06
C CYS A 193 -11.59 4.33 2.58
N GLY A 194 -11.24 5.33 1.75
CA GLY A 194 -11.34 6.73 2.14
C GLY A 194 -12.78 7.20 2.27
N TYR A 195 -13.56 7.03 1.22
CA TYR A 195 -14.96 7.49 1.15
C TYR A 195 -15.85 6.41 0.52
N ASN A 196 -16.87 5.94 1.26
CA ASN A 196 -17.74 4.85 0.84
C ASN A 196 -19.21 5.25 0.85
N LEU A 197 -19.85 5.36 -0.31
CA LEU A 197 -21.26 5.70 -0.43
C LEU A 197 -22.17 4.50 -0.67
N SER A 198 -21.72 3.45 -1.38
CA SER A 198 -22.57 2.30 -1.71
C SER A 198 -21.83 0.94 -1.64
N GLY A 199 -20.57 0.93 -1.20
CA GLY A 199 -19.76 -0.29 -1.12
C GLY A 199 -20.07 -1.11 0.13
N ARG A 200 -20.01 -2.43 0.00
CA ARG A 200 -20.00 -3.37 1.11
C ARG A 200 -18.57 -3.79 1.43
N ILE A 201 -18.13 -3.51 2.64
CA ILE A 201 -16.76 -3.80 3.11
C ILE A 201 -16.84 -4.80 4.25
N PHE A 202 -16.16 -5.94 4.11
CA PHE A 202 -16.19 -6.97 5.15
C PHE A 202 -14.94 -7.87 5.14
N ASN A 203 -14.67 -8.49 6.30
CA ASN A 203 -13.52 -9.38 6.52
C ASN A 203 -12.17 -8.73 6.19
N CYS A 204 -12.01 -7.45 6.49
CA CYS A 204 -10.80 -6.70 6.19
C CYS A 204 -10.07 -6.30 7.47
N TYR A 205 -8.76 -6.06 7.37
CA TYR A 205 -8.05 -5.44 8.48
C TYR A 205 -7.05 -4.37 8.03
N ASN A 206 -6.77 -3.46 8.97
CA ASN A 206 -5.74 -2.43 8.81
C ASN A 206 -4.79 -2.43 10.00
N VAL A 207 -3.50 -2.41 9.74
CA VAL A 207 -2.47 -2.22 10.78
C VAL A 207 -1.58 -1.01 10.52
N GLY A 208 -1.73 -0.36 9.34
CA GLY A 208 -1.04 0.88 9.02
C GLY A 208 -1.51 2.04 9.90
N GLU A 209 -0.61 2.96 10.20
CA GLU A 209 -0.95 4.22 10.85
C GLU A 209 -1.76 5.09 9.88
N ILE A 210 -2.83 5.70 10.40
CA ILE A 210 -3.68 6.59 9.62
C ILE A 210 -3.59 8.00 10.19
N THR A 211 -3.23 8.95 9.35
CA THR A 211 -3.24 10.38 9.67
C THR A 211 -4.01 11.14 8.60
N GLY A 212 -4.75 12.15 9.01
CA GLY A 212 -5.59 12.89 8.05
C GLY A 212 -6.26 14.12 8.63
N GLY A 213 -7.19 14.68 7.85
CA GLY A 213 -7.94 15.89 8.19
C GLY A 213 -9.26 15.60 8.89
N ASN A 214 -10.39 15.80 8.18
CA ASN A 214 -11.71 15.88 8.82
C ASN A 214 -12.33 14.54 9.22
N TYR A 215 -12.31 13.56 8.32
CA TYR A 215 -12.92 12.25 8.54
C TYR A 215 -11.84 11.16 8.46
N VAL A 216 -11.30 10.81 9.62
CA VAL A 216 -10.21 9.83 9.75
C VAL A 216 -10.71 8.62 10.53
N SER A 217 -10.54 7.44 9.96
CA SER A 217 -10.91 6.19 10.61
C SER A 217 -9.92 5.07 10.27
N LYS A 218 -9.85 4.10 11.13
CA LYS A 218 -8.95 2.95 10.95
C LYS A 218 -9.38 2.01 9.84
N ILE A 219 -10.67 2.04 9.43
CA ILE A 219 -11.22 1.20 8.35
C ILE A 219 -11.78 2.05 7.20
N VAL A 220 -12.81 2.85 7.45
CA VAL A 220 -13.48 3.69 6.44
C VAL A 220 -13.51 5.13 6.92
N GLY A 221 -12.89 6.07 6.18
CA GLY A 221 -12.82 7.46 6.56
C GLY A 221 -14.20 8.11 6.67
N TYR A 222 -14.95 8.13 5.58
CA TYR A 222 -16.35 8.56 5.55
C TYR A 222 -17.22 7.50 4.90
N GLY A 223 -18.40 7.25 5.45
CA GLY A 223 -19.36 6.30 4.90
C GLY A 223 -20.79 6.66 5.25
N GLN A 224 -21.74 6.18 4.44
CA GLN A 224 -23.15 6.27 4.81
C GLN A 224 -23.48 5.26 5.92
N ALA A 225 -24.41 5.62 6.80
CA ALA A 225 -24.77 4.84 7.98
C ALA A 225 -25.17 3.37 7.68
N ASN A 226 -25.70 3.10 6.50
CA ASN A 226 -26.12 1.76 6.07
C ASN A 226 -24.98 0.89 5.50
N ASN A 227 -23.79 1.46 5.33
CA ASN A 227 -22.63 0.81 4.71
C ASN A 227 -21.49 0.61 5.72
N ASN A 228 -21.83 0.35 6.98
CA ASN A 228 -20.83 0.08 8.00
C ASN A 228 -20.02 -1.19 7.66
N PRO A 229 -18.69 -1.14 7.81
CA PRO A 229 -17.86 -2.32 7.61
C PRO A 229 -18.23 -3.42 8.61
N THR A 230 -18.24 -4.69 8.15
CA THR A 230 -18.55 -5.84 8.98
C THR A 230 -17.35 -6.79 9.09
N ASN A 231 -17.09 -7.35 10.27
CA ASN A 231 -15.91 -8.20 10.54
C ASN A 231 -14.62 -7.53 10.09
N CYS A 232 -14.47 -6.24 10.32
CA CYS A 232 -13.26 -5.48 9.99
C CYS A 232 -12.54 -5.08 11.27
N TYR A 233 -11.22 -5.19 11.26
CA TYR A 233 -10.39 -5.01 12.45
C TYR A 233 -9.20 -4.10 12.16
N TYR A 234 -8.68 -3.48 13.22
CA TYR A 234 -7.48 -2.65 13.12
C TYR A 234 -6.59 -2.80 14.35
N LEU A 235 -5.31 -2.51 14.15
CA LEU A 235 -4.34 -2.57 15.24
C LEU A 235 -4.48 -1.36 16.15
N SER A 236 -4.69 -1.61 17.44
CA SER A 236 -4.56 -0.61 18.51
C SER A 236 -4.43 -1.31 19.87
N ASP A 237 -3.47 -0.87 20.66
CA ASP A 237 -3.29 -1.35 22.03
C ASP A 237 -4.02 -0.47 23.07
N THR A 238 -4.65 0.62 22.65
CA THR A 238 -5.25 1.63 23.54
C THR A 238 -6.72 1.92 23.26
N ASP A 239 -7.20 1.59 22.07
CA ASP A 239 -8.60 1.82 21.68
C ASP A 239 -9.50 0.73 22.30
N THR A 240 -10.68 1.12 22.76
CA THR A 240 -11.69 0.23 23.36
C THR A 240 -12.78 -0.19 22.39
N ASP A 241 -12.72 0.25 21.13
CA ASP A 241 -13.65 -0.21 20.08
C ASP A 241 -13.54 -1.72 19.90
N PRO A 242 -14.63 -2.48 19.82
CA PRO A 242 -14.59 -3.92 19.54
C PRO A 242 -13.85 -4.31 18.27
N ALA A 243 -13.74 -3.42 17.29
CA ALA A 243 -12.96 -3.63 16.08
C ALA A 243 -11.44 -3.46 16.30
N ALA A 244 -11.01 -2.77 17.37
CA ALA A 244 -9.61 -2.66 17.74
C ALA A 244 -9.08 -4.01 18.23
N LYS A 245 -7.89 -4.38 17.80
CA LYS A 245 -7.18 -5.59 18.20
C LYS A 245 -5.74 -5.26 18.53
N THR A 246 -5.27 -5.83 19.62
CA THR A 246 -3.87 -5.67 20.04
C THR A 246 -2.93 -6.47 19.15
N ALA A 247 -1.64 -6.16 19.21
CA ALA A 247 -0.63 -6.93 18.50
C ALA A 247 -0.63 -8.41 18.91
N ALA A 248 -0.94 -8.71 20.19
CA ALA A 248 -1.07 -10.08 20.67
C ALA A 248 -2.28 -10.82 20.07
N GLU A 249 -3.44 -10.15 19.94
CA GLU A 249 -4.63 -10.70 19.31
C GLU A 249 -4.44 -10.94 17.80
N PHE A 250 -3.70 -10.10 17.10
CA PHE A 250 -3.32 -10.35 15.71
C PHE A 250 -2.38 -11.55 15.57
N ALA A 251 -1.49 -11.78 16.54
CA ALA A 251 -0.62 -12.95 16.58
C ALA A 251 -1.34 -14.23 17.01
N ASP A 252 -2.47 -14.13 17.71
CA ASP A 252 -3.30 -15.26 18.11
C ASP A 252 -4.10 -15.80 16.94
N ARG A 253 -3.58 -16.88 16.34
CA ARG A 253 -4.17 -17.54 15.17
C ARG A 253 -5.63 -17.93 15.38
N THR A 254 -5.98 -18.32 16.58
CA THR A 254 -7.33 -18.81 16.90
C THR A 254 -8.35 -17.68 16.85
N VAL A 255 -8.03 -16.53 17.44
CA VAL A 255 -8.95 -15.39 17.52
C VAL A 255 -9.12 -14.71 16.16
N VAL A 256 -8.01 -14.32 15.53
CA VAL A 256 -8.08 -13.56 14.27
C VAL A 256 -8.66 -14.40 13.13
N LEU A 257 -8.25 -15.67 12.99
CA LEU A 257 -8.83 -16.55 11.97
C LEU A 257 -10.33 -16.76 12.19
N LYS A 258 -10.77 -16.97 13.43
CA LYS A 258 -12.18 -17.15 13.75
C LYS A 258 -13.00 -15.91 13.40
N LEU A 259 -12.49 -14.72 13.68
CA LEU A 259 -13.14 -13.46 13.40
C LEU A 259 -13.22 -13.14 11.90
N LEU A 260 -12.11 -13.29 11.19
CA LEU A 260 -12.01 -13.02 9.74
C LEU A 260 -12.76 -14.06 8.90
N LYS A 261 -12.94 -15.27 9.42
CA LYS A 261 -13.62 -16.39 8.78
C LYS A 261 -15.15 -16.38 8.98
N ALA A 262 -15.67 -15.55 9.86
CA ALA A 262 -17.06 -15.56 10.26
C ALA A 262 -18.03 -15.60 9.06
N GLY A 263 -18.78 -16.70 8.93
CA GLY A 263 -19.84 -16.88 7.95
C GLY A 263 -19.41 -17.33 6.54
N ARG A 264 -18.13 -17.69 6.31
CA ARG A 264 -17.66 -18.21 5.02
C ARG A 264 -17.02 -19.60 5.18
N ASN A 265 -17.43 -20.54 4.33
CA ASN A 265 -16.85 -21.90 4.29
C ASN A 265 -15.54 -21.95 3.48
N ASP A 266 -15.31 -20.98 2.60
CA ASP A 266 -14.19 -20.87 1.64
C ASP A 266 -13.33 -19.63 1.90
N SER A 267 -13.21 -19.22 3.14
CA SER A 267 -12.44 -18.02 3.48
C SER A 267 -10.95 -18.20 3.11
N PRO A 268 -10.35 -17.21 2.43
CA PRO A 268 -8.92 -17.26 2.10
C PRO A 268 -8.02 -17.23 3.34
N TRP A 269 -8.58 -16.85 4.49
CA TRP A 269 -7.90 -16.85 5.78
C TRP A 269 -7.66 -18.24 6.36
N ASP A 270 -8.31 -19.30 5.79
CA ASP A 270 -8.10 -20.68 6.21
C ASP A 270 -6.69 -21.19 5.95
N SER A 271 -6.11 -20.75 4.85
CA SER A 271 -4.74 -21.09 4.43
C SER A 271 -3.73 -19.96 4.62
N CYS A 272 -4.07 -18.94 5.40
CA CYS A 272 -3.18 -17.81 5.62
C CYS A 272 -1.90 -18.22 6.37
N GLN A 273 -0.80 -17.53 6.06
CA GLN A 273 0.46 -17.60 6.80
C GLN A 273 0.51 -16.52 7.88
N TYR A 274 1.41 -16.68 8.84
CA TYR A 274 1.69 -15.67 9.84
C TYR A 274 3.11 -15.14 9.64
N VAL A 275 3.22 -13.87 9.32
CA VAL A 275 4.48 -13.22 9.02
C VAL A 275 4.76 -12.12 10.04
N ALA A 276 5.98 -12.10 10.56
CA ALA A 276 6.44 -11.01 11.42
C ALA A 276 6.78 -9.80 10.54
N THR A 277 6.08 -8.69 10.76
CA THR A 277 6.28 -7.43 10.04
C THR A 277 6.33 -6.29 11.05
N ALA A 278 7.40 -5.50 11.05
CA ALA A 278 7.57 -4.36 11.96
C ALA A 278 7.35 -4.70 13.46
N GLY A 279 7.75 -5.91 13.89
CA GLY A 279 7.62 -6.37 15.27
C GLY A 279 6.23 -6.92 15.63
N ILE A 280 5.33 -7.05 14.67
CA ILE A 280 3.99 -7.60 14.84
C ILE A 280 3.85 -8.85 13.97
N THR A 281 3.22 -9.89 14.49
CA THR A 281 2.88 -11.08 13.70
C THR A 281 1.47 -10.93 13.12
N LEU A 282 1.35 -11.00 11.80
CA LEU A 282 0.11 -10.75 11.08
C LEU A 282 -0.29 -11.95 10.22
N PRO A 283 -1.60 -12.23 10.09
CA PRO A 283 -2.09 -13.18 9.10
C PRO A 283 -2.01 -12.57 7.70
N VAL A 284 -1.35 -13.24 6.76
CA VAL A 284 -1.23 -12.82 5.38
C VAL A 284 -1.65 -13.96 4.45
N PHE A 285 -2.04 -13.66 3.22
CA PHE A 285 -2.39 -14.71 2.27
C PHE A 285 -1.19 -15.58 1.93
N ASN A 286 -1.46 -16.82 1.58
CA ASN A 286 -0.41 -17.78 1.25
C ASN A 286 0.43 -17.30 0.06
N GLY A 287 1.75 -17.42 0.15
CA GLY A 287 2.68 -16.94 -0.89
C GLY A 287 3.11 -15.48 -0.79
N GLN A 288 2.54 -14.67 0.12
CA GLN A 288 2.85 -13.25 0.23
C GLN A 288 3.95 -12.91 1.25
N GLY A 289 4.53 -13.91 1.92
CA GLY A 289 5.50 -13.72 3.01
C GLY A 289 6.72 -12.89 2.63
N ASP A 290 7.25 -13.08 1.43
CA ASP A 290 8.46 -12.38 0.96
C ASP A 290 8.23 -10.88 0.71
N ALA A 291 7.05 -10.51 0.21
CA ALA A 291 6.67 -9.10 0.02
C ALA A 291 6.62 -8.33 1.34
N HIS A 292 6.12 -8.97 2.40
CA HIS A 292 6.07 -8.40 3.74
C HIS A 292 7.45 -8.20 4.35
N ASN A 293 8.34 -9.18 4.19
CA ASN A 293 9.70 -9.10 4.69
C ASN A 293 10.49 -7.97 4.01
N ALA A 294 10.36 -7.81 2.70
CA ALA A 294 11.02 -6.76 1.94
C ALA A 294 10.54 -5.34 2.35
N ASN A 295 9.24 -5.20 2.63
CA ASN A 295 8.66 -3.91 3.04
C ASN A 295 8.89 -3.60 4.54
N GLY A 296 8.93 -4.63 5.40
CA GLY A 296 9.23 -4.52 6.83
C GLY A 296 10.63 -3.93 7.06
N GLY A 297 11.63 -4.34 6.29
CA GLY A 297 12.98 -3.78 6.35
C GLY A 297 13.04 -2.29 6.02
N ARG A 298 12.24 -1.79 5.08
CA ARG A 298 12.17 -0.34 4.75
C ARG A 298 11.43 0.48 5.82
N GLN A 299 10.37 -0.05 6.41
CA GLN A 299 9.65 0.64 7.49
C GLN A 299 10.49 0.68 8.77
N GLU A 300 11.24 -0.36 9.06
CA GLU A 300 12.16 -0.37 10.19
C GLU A 300 13.31 0.63 10.01
N GLN A 301 13.88 0.76 8.82
CA GLN A 301 14.86 1.80 8.50
C GLN A 301 14.29 3.21 8.65
N LEU A 302 13.03 3.45 8.27
CA LEU A 302 12.34 4.74 8.45
C LEU A 302 12.03 5.04 9.93
N ARG A 303 11.65 4.03 10.72
CA ARG A 303 11.46 4.17 12.18
C ARG A 303 12.78 4.46 12.89
N VAL A 304 13.86 3.74 12.55
CA VAL A 304 15.20 3.98 13.10
C VAL A 304 15.68 5.38 12.71
N THR A 305 15.45 5.83 11.48
CA THR A 305 15.82 7.18 11.03
C THR A 305 15.03 8.27 11.75
N LYS A 306 13.72 8.08 11.97
CA LYS A 306 12.90 9.02 12.78
C LYS A 306 13.32 9.04 14.25
N GLN A 307 13.59 7.88 14.86
CA GLN A 307 14.09 7.83 16.25
C GLN A 307 15.47 8.47 16.39
N LEU A 308 16.36 8.27 15.42
CA LEU A 308 17.67 8.93 15.39
C LEU A 308 17.55 10.44 15.22
N PHE A 309 16.58 10.92 14.44
CA PHE A 309 16.32 12.35 14.27
C PHE A 309 15.80 13.00 15.57
N VAL A 310 14.85 12.36 16.25
CA VAL A 310 14.34 12.80 17.55
C VAL A 310 15.43 12.77 18.63
N VAL A 311 16.25 11.72 18.66
CA VAL A 311 17.38 11.61 19.60
C VAL A 311 18.43 12.69 19.31
N SER A 312 18.71 13.03 18.04
CA SER A 312 19.64 14.08 17.68
C SER A 312 19.13 15.48 18.10
N GLU A 313 17.84 15.77 17.95
CA GLU A 313 17.25 17.03 18.43
C GLU A 313 17.24 17.11 19.97
N LEU A 314 16.95 15.98 20.65
CA LEU A 314 16.98 15.92 22.11
C LEU A 314 18.39 16.12 22.66
N LEU A 315 19.40 15.56 22.02
CA LEU A 315 20.82 15.71 22.42
C LEU A 315 21.35 17.12 22.15
N VAL A 316 20.96 17.75 21.04
CA VAL A 316 21.29 19.15 20.76
C VAL A 316 20.63 20.08 21.79
N GLY A 317 19.38 19.79 22.17
CA GLY A 317 18.66 20.52 23.21
C GLY A 317 19.25 20.34 24.60
N GLN A 318 19.81 19.17 24.93
CA GLN A 318 20.49 18.92 26.22
C GLN A 318 21.90 19.50 26.24
N ALA A 319 22.65 19.41 25.16
CA ALA A 319 23.97 20.04 25.06
C ALA A 319 23.90 21.60 25.26
N ALA A 320 22.84 22.23 24.80
CA ALA A 320 22.60 23.66 25.02
C ALA A 320 22.32 23.99 26.50
N LYS A 321 21.83 23.05 27.31
CA LYS A 321 21.62 23.22 28.76
C LYS A 321 22.88 23.08 29.58
N PHE A 322 23.88 22.37 29.08
CA PHE A 322 25.16 22.09 29.79
C PHE A 322 26.25 23.14 29.49
N LEU A 323 26.05 24.05 28.57
CA LEU A 323 26.97 25.14 28.22
C LEU A 323 26.28 26.49 28.27
N PRO A 324 25.99 27.02 29.45
CA PRO A 324 25.38 28.35 29.56
C PRO A 324 26.39 29.42 29.09
N GLY A 325 26.04 30.12 28.03
CA GLY A 325 26.81 31.28 27.55
C GLY A 325 27.45 31.11 26.15
N LYS A 326 27.25 30.01 25.45
CA LYS A 326 27.64 29.91 24.05
C LYS A 326 26.42 29.57 23.19
N THR A 327 26.08 30.47 22.29
CA THR A 327 25.09 30.21 21.22
C THR A 327 25.54 28.98 20.47
N ALA A 328 24.71 27.90 20.54
CA ALA A 328 24.95 26.68 19.79
C ALA A 328 24.83 27.01 18.31
N ASN A 329 25.95 27.35 17.69
CA ASN A 329 26.01 27.54 16.25
C ASN A 329 25.88 26.20 15.57
N LYS A 330 24.99 26.08 14.58
CA LYS A 330 24.82 24.91 13.68
C LYS A 330 26.15 24.38 13.09
N LYS A 331 27.23 25.12 13.23
CA LYS A 331 28.58 24.79 12.75
C LYS A 331 29.30 23.77 13.65
N ILE A 332 28.93 23.64 14.94
CA ILE A 332 29.59 22.71 15.88
C ILE A 332 29.19 21.25 15.60
N ALA A 333 28.03 21.04 14.97
CA ALA A 333 27.57 19.71 14.60
C ALA A 333 28.26 19.11 13.36
N ARG A 334 29.10 19.88 12.66
CA ARG A 334 29.76 19.41 11.43
C ARG A 334 31.09 18.71 11.67
N ASP A 335 31.76 18.97 12.78
CA ASP A 335 33.17 18.56 12.94
C ASP A 335 33.43 17.61 14.13
N ASN A 336 32.41 17.22 14.88
CA ASN A 336 32.57 16.36 16.05
C ASN A 336 31.97 14.97 15.85
N ILE A 337 32.81 13.96 16.05
CA ILE A 337 32.41 12.55 16.12
C ILE A 337 31.69 12.33 17.45
N ILE A 338 30.41 12.01 17.43
CA ILE A 338 29.68 11.59 18.62
C ILE A 338 29.60 10.06 18.61
N ILE A 339 30.27 9.43 19.55
CA ILE A 339 30.16 7.99 19.77
C ILE A 339 29.03 7.78 20.79
N LEU A 340 27.94 7.20 20.35
CA LEU A 340 26.84 6.78 21.21
C LEU A 340 26.95 5.28 21.45
N LYS A 341 27.07 4.84 22.70
CA LYS A 341 26.92 3.44 23.11
C LYS A 341 25.53 3.29 23.70
N GLY A 342 24.71 2.47 23.08
CA GLY A 342 23.39 2.09 23.60
C GLY A 342 23.24 0.58 23.60
N THR A 343 22.62 0.05 24.65
CA THR A 343 22.27 -1.38 24.72
C THR A 343 20.75 -1.48 24.58
N VAL A 344 20.27 -2.06 23.49
CA VAL A 344 18.87 -2.42 23.32
C VAL A 344 18.81 -3.93 23.21
N GLN A 345 18.23 -4.56 24.23
CA GLN A 345 17.96 -6.00 24.31
C GLN A 345 19.02 -6.92 23.67
N ARG A 346 20.17 -7.03 24.31
CA ARG A 346 21.25 -7.99 23.99
C ARG A 346 22.08 -7.78 22.71
N GLN A 347 21.94 -6.65 22.04
CA GLN A 347 22.89 -6.29 20.99
C GLN A 347 23.52 -4.93 21.26
N THR A 348 24.83 -4.86 21.20
CA THR A 348 25.57 -3.60 21.34
C THR A 348 25.69 -2.97 19.95
N ILE A 349 25.04 -1.84 19.74
CA ILE A 349 25.14 -1.09 18.49
C ILE A 349 26.21 -0.01 18.67
N HIS A 350 27.25 -0.06 17.87
CA HIS A 350 28.24 1.00 17.77
C HIS A 350 27.90 1.91 16.60
N LEU A 351 27.54 3.15 16.87
CA LEU A 351 27.33 4.17 15.87
C LEU A 351 28.61 5.01 15.73
N ALA A 352 29.34 4.81 14.66
CA ALA A 352 30.52 5.59 14.35
C ALA A 352 30.33 6.40 13.08
N ARG A 353 30.17 7.71 13.23
CA ARG A 353 30.31 8.75 12.22
C ARG A 353 29.04 9.19 11.48
N ILE A 354 28.65 10.45 11.69
CA ILE A 354 27.76 11.21 10.81
C ILE A 354 28.65 11.96 9.80
N VAL A 355 28.52 11.67 8.53
CA VAL A 355 29.26 12.36 7.46
C VAL A 355 28.35 13.41 6.82
N ALA A 356 28.92 14.52 6.41
CA ALA A 356 28.23 15.75 5.97
C ALA A 356 27.36 15.59 4.70
N ASP A 357 27.41 14.46 4.00
CA ASP A 357 26.71 14.17 2.75
C ASP A 357 25.49 13.25 2.90
N LYS A 358 24.93 13.10 4.11
CA LYS A 358 23.76 12.29 4.41
C LYS A 358 23.92 10.76 4.28
N ARG A 359 25.12 10.21 4.32
CA ARG A 359 25.34 8.77 4.37
C ARG A 359 25.65 8.32 5.78
N TYR A 360 24.98 7.27 6.24
CA TYR A 360 25.19 6.66 7.55
C TYR A 360 25.94 5.35 7.35
N ILE A 361 26.99 5.13 8.13
CA ILE A 361 27.67 3.83 8.23
C ILE A 361 27.39 3.28 9.62
N VAL A 362 26.75 2.09 9.66
CA VAL A 362 26.56 1.29 10.88
C VAL A 362 27.70 0.25 10.88
N LEU A 363 28.49 0.24 11.93
CA LEU A 363 29.51 -0.79 12.18
C LEU A 363 29.01 -1.75 13.27
#